data_4ff737ad750af13c74f065c1d53d23eb
#
_entry.id   4ff737ad750af13c74f065c1d53d23eb
#
_cell.length_a   1.000
_cell.length_b   1.000
_cell.length_c   1.000
_cell.angle_alpha   90.00
_cell.angle_beta   90.00
_cell.angle_gamma   90.00
#
_symmetry.space_group_name_H-M   'P 1'
#
loop_
_entity.id
_entity.type
_entity.pdbx_description
1 polymer ?
#
loop_
_entity_poly.entity_id
_entity_poly.type
_entity_poly.pdbx_seq_one_letter_code
_entity_poly.pdbx_strand_id
1 'polypeptide(L)'
;TMKWPSVTDVNKLALPEKGLITINNKKYKYDGWDAQVGENGITSIQFHLTQDIDAEEAGALTDSQMVCGDNVDALGIPYYQSQINEFVRSFVQAFNDIEKTGVDLKKNPMGAFFVGKTAMGTSFGGDDWDAKVAAAKKEKENGRTYGFTISSKEDSYYNITADNVAVNSKSLQDPSYFSTATEMNNGEAKYDIAEKLLTLQKDVKMFRGDSAESFLETLLSDITVDVDKTN
;
A
#
# COMPACT_ATOMS: atom_id res chain seq x y z
N THR A 1 -21.57 0.18 -3.69
CA THR A 1 -20.48 1.20 -3.62
C THR A 1 -20.59 1.95 -2.31
N MET A 2 -19.50 2.11 -1.63
CA MET A 2 -19.40 2.77 -0.33
C MET A 2 -18.62 4.08 -0.47
N LYS A 3 -19.06 5.15 0.20
CA LYS A 3 -18.27 6.39 0.32
C LYS A 3 -17.33 6.26 1.51
N TRP A 4 -16.08 6.60 1.33
CA TRP A 4 -15.04 6.50 2.36
C TRP A 4 -14.38 7.86 2.61
N PRO A 5 -14.91 8.66 3.52
CA PRO A 5 -14.48 10.05 3.66
C PRO A 5 -13.16 10.26 4.42
N SER A 6 -12.64 9.24 5.11
CA SER A 6 -11.57 9.43 6.10
C SER A 6 -10.19 8.91 5.72
N VAL A 7 -10.04 8.20 4.61
CA VAL A 7 -8.74 7.68 4.17
C VAL A 7 -8.17 8.55 3.07
N THR A 8 -7.21 9.38 3.41
CA THR A 8 -6.52 10.27 2.46
C THR A 8 -5.34 9.59 1.76
N ASP A 9 -4.77 8.55 2.36
CA ASP A 9 -3.65 7.78 1.82
C ASP A 9 -4.09 6.34 1.56
N VAL A 10 -4.07 5.97 0.29
CA VAL A 10 -4.46 4.62 -0.18
C VAL A 10 -3.58 3.53 0.44
N ASN A 11 -2.31 3.81 0.70
CA ASN A 11 -1.38 2.82 1.23
C ASN A 11 -1.67 2.47 2.69
N LYS A 12 -2.41 3.33 3.39
CA LYS A 12 -2.88 3.07 4.75
C LYS A 12 -4.21 2.31 4.80
N LEU A 13 -4.74 1.92 3.66
CA LEU A 13 -5.94 1.10 3.59
C LEU A 13 -5.60 -0.36 3.89
N ALA A 14 -5.91 -0.83 5.10
CA ALA A 14 -5.78 -2.23 5.50
C ALA A 14 -7.03 -3.03 5.10
N LEU A 15 -7.31 -3.13 3.80
CA LEU A 15 -8.46 -3.84 3.28
C LEU A 15 -7.98 -5.11 2.54
N PRO A 16 -8.28 -6.33 3.05
CA PRO A 16 -7.86 -7.56 2.38
C PRO A 16 -8.54 -7.71 1.02
N GLU A 17 -7.93 -8.48 0.12
CA GLU A 17 -8.53 -8.79 -1.19
C GLU A 17 -9.87 -9.50 -1.03
N LYS A 18 -9.97 -10.41 -0.06
CA LYS A 18 -11.16 -11.21 0.22
C LYS A 18 -11.52 -11.11 1.70
N GLY A 19 -12.80 -11.04 2.01
CA GLY A 19 -13.21 -10.91 3.40
C GLY A 19 -14.72 -10.86 3.58
N LEU A 20 -15.13 -10.31 4.71
CA LEU A 20 -16.53 -10.06 5.05
C LEU A 20 -16.78 -8.58 5.29
N ILE A 21 -17.95 -8.14 4.85
CA ILE A 21 -18.51 -6.84 5.20
C ILE A 21 -19.72 -7.11 6.10
N THR A 22 -19.79 -6.42 7.23
CA THR A 22 -20.97 -6.48 8.10
C THR A 22 -21.78 -5.19 7.95
N ILE A 23 -23.02 -5.33 7.53
CA ILE A 23 -23.97 -4.21 7.37
C ILE A 23 -25.25 -4.59 8.11
N ASN A 24 -25.72 -3.76 9.05
CA ASN A 24 -26.91 -4.01 9.84
C ASN A 24 -26.93 -5.42 10.48
N ASN A 25 -25.80 -5.86 11.03
CA ASN A 25 -25.58 -7.20 11.62
C ASN A 25 -25.66 -8.38 10.62
N LYS A 26 -25.81 -8.14 9.32
CA LYS A 26 -25.73 -9.18 8.29
C LYS A 26 -24.35 -9.18 7.65
N LYS A 27 -23.80 -10.37 7.44
CA LYS A 27 -22.45 -10.56 6.89
C LYS A 27 -22.55 -10.87 5.40
N TYR A 28 -21.77 -10.14 4.59
CA TYR A 28 -21.65 -10.30 3.13
C TYR A 28 -20.21 -10.65 2.79
N LYS A 29 -20.02 -11.79 2.15
CA LYS A 29 -18.70 -12.22 1.68
C LYS A 29 -18.36 -11.51 0.37
N TYR A 30 -17.11 -11.01 0.27
CA TYR A 30 -16.57 -10.44 -0.98
C TYR A 30 -15.28 -11.15 -1.37
N ASP A 31 -14.95 -11.16 -2.68
CA ASP A 31 -13.75 -11.77 -3.26
C ASP A 31 -12.90 -10.77 -4.07
N GLY A 32 -13.15 -9.50 -3.91
CA GLY A 32 -12.43 -8.41 -4.53
C GLY A 32 -13.11 -7.07 -4.26
N TRP A 33 -12.38 -6.00 -4.53
CA TRP A 33 -12.88 -4.63 -4.43
C TRP A 33 -12.16 -3.72 -5.41
N ASP A 34 -12.82 -2.64 -5.78
CA ASP A 34 -12.25 -1.54 -6.56
C ASP A 34 -12.39 -0.24 -5.78
N ALA A 35 -11.33 0.53 -5.66
CA ALA A 35 -11.33 1.83 -5.01
C ALA A 35 -11.18 2.94 -6.05
N GLN A 36 -12.04 3.97 -5.95
CA GLN A 36 -11.89 5.20 -6.68
C GLN A 36 -11.03 6.16 -5.88
N VAL A 37 -9.93 6.61 -6.45
CA VAL A 37 -9.02 7.57 -5.83
C VAL A 37 -9.20 8.92 -6.50
N GLY A 38 -9.58 9.91 -5.71
CA GLY A 38 -9.69 11.30 -6.13
C GLY A 38 -8.52 12.14 -5.61
N GLU A 39 -8.63 13.45 -5.76
CA GLU A 39 -7.59 14.41 -5.36
C GLU A 39 -7.23 14.35 -3.87
N ASN A 40 -8.21 14.07 -3.03
CA ASN A 40 -8.06 14.03 -1.57
C ASN A 40 -8.03 12.60 -1.01
N GLY A 41 -7.70 11.60 -1.83
CA GLY A 41 -7.66 10.20 -1.45
C GLY A 41 -8.85 9.40 -1.96
N ILE A 42 -9.18 8.31 -1.24
CA ILE A 42 -10.27 7.41 -1.64
C ILE A 42 -11.62 8.09 -1.50
N THR A 43 -12.39 8.08 -2.59
CA THR A 43 -13.74 8.66 -2.62
C THR A 43 -14.83 7.60 -2.46
N SER A 44 -14.59 6.40 -2.97
CA SER A 44 -15.54 5.28 -2.85
C SER A 44 -14.83 3.93 -3.03
N ILE A 45 -15.43 2.89 -2.46
CA ILE A 45 -15.00 1.50 -2.65
C ILE A 45 -16.21 0.71 -3.14
N GLN A 46 -16.01 -0.11 -4.16
CA GLN A 46 -16.99 -1.06 -4.68
C GLN A 46 -16.51 -2.47 -4.34
N PHE A 47 -17.30 -3.21 -3.54
CA PHE A 47 -17.00 -4.61 -3.20
C PHE A 47 -17.68 -5.54 -4.19
N HIS A 48 -16.98 -6.60 -4.59
CA HIS A 48 -17.47 -7.68 -5.42
C HIS A 48 -18.02 -8.78 -4.51
N LEU A 49 -19.32 -8.77 -4.27
CA LEU A 49 -19.94 -9.77 -3.41
C LEU A 49 -19.97 -11.14 -4.09
N THR A 50 -19.74 -12.20 -3.31
CA THR A 50 -19.80 -13.58 -3.82
C THR A 50 -21.22 -14.16 -3.82
N GLN A 51 -22.17 -13.42 -3.27
CA GLN A 51 -23.58 -13.76 -3.22
C GLN A 51 -24.42 -12.68 -3.89
N ASP A 52 -25.44 -13.07 -4.58
CA ASP A 52 -26.40 -12.13 -5.14
C ASP A 52 -27.23 -11.52 -4.01
N ILE A 53 -27.52 -10.24 -4.12
CA ILE A 53 -28.47 -9.51 -3.28
C ILE A 53 -29.59 -8.97 -4.20
N ASP A 54 -30.83 -9.10 -3.78
CA ASP A 54 -31.94 -8.56 -4.55
C ASP A 54 -32.07 -7.03 -4.40
N ALA A 55 -32.96 -6.43 -5.18
CA ALA A 55 -33.14 -4.99 -5.20
C ALA A 55 -33.71 -4.44 -3.88
N GLU A 56 -34.54 -5.21 -3.18
CA GLU A 56 -35.11 -4.83 -1.89
C GLU A 56 -34.04 -4.82 -0.81
N GLU A 57 -33.22 -5.87 -0.76
CA GLU A 57 -32.07 -5.96 0.13
C GLU A 57 -31.05 -4.85 -0.16
N ALA A 58 -30.73 -4.61 -1.43
CA ALA A 58 -29.83 -3.53 -1.83
C ALA A 58 -30.36 -2.16 -1.42
N GLY A 59 -31.67 -1.93 -1.52
CA GLY A 59 -32.33 -0.71 -1.03
C GLY A 59 -32.20 -0.52 0.47
N ALA A 60 -32.36 -1.60 1.24
CA ALA A 60 -32.25 -1.58 2.70
C ALA A 60 -30.81 -1.30 3.19
N LEU A 61 -29.80 -1.48 2.34
CA LEU A 61 -28.40 -1.18 2.64
C LEU A 61 -28.03 0.30 2.33
N THR A 62 -28.92 1.06 1.71
CA THR A 62 -28.67 2.46 1.40
C THR A 62 -28.55 3.27 2.70
N ASP A 63 -27.54 4.13 2.78
CA ASP A 63 -27.24 4.98 3.96
C ASP A 63 -26.94 4.22 5.26
N SER A 64 -26.68 2.92 5.17
CA SER A 64 -26.29 2.10 6.32
C SER A 64 -24.81 2.27 6.63
N GLN A 65 -24.47 2.18 7.92
CA GLN A 65 -23.08 2.05 8.34
C GLN A 65 -22.61 0.60 8.14
N MET A 66 -21.38 0.44 7.65
CA MET A 66 -20.78 -0.88 7.50
C MET A 66 -19.42 -0.94 8.18
N VAL A 67 -19.11 -2.14 8.66
CA VAL A 67 -17.78 -2.49 9.18
C VAL A 67 -17.11 -3.38 8.15
N CYS A 68 -15.95 -2.92 7.66
CA CYS A 68 -15.10 -3.72 6.79
C CYS A 68 -13.93 -4.23 7.62
N GLY A 69 -13.64 -5.49 7.53
CA GLY A 69 -12.51 -6.07 8.23
C GLY A 69 -12.26 -7.49 7.75
N ASP A 70 -11.13 -8.00 8.13
CA ASP A 70 -10.89 -9.42 8.09
C ASP A 70 -11.99 -10.12 8.89
N ASN A 71 -12.33 -11.33 8.47
CA ASN A 71 -13.29 -12.19 9.16
C ASN A 71 -12.78 -12.65 10.54
N VAL A 72 -12.00 -11.80 11.21
CA VAL A 72 -11.27 -12.17 12.39
C VAL A 72 -11.92 -11.47 13.58
N ASP A 73 -12.97 -12.10 14.09
CA ASP A 73 -13.44 -11.85 15.45
C ASP A 73 -12.40 -12.32 16.50
N ALA A 74 -11.26 -12.86 16.05
CA ALA A 74 -10.15 -13.32 16.87
C ALA A 74 -8.82 -12.86 16.25
N LEU A 75 -7.93 -12.35 17.07
CA LEU A 75 -6.52 -12.13 16.73
C LEU A 75 -5.93 -13.47 16.27
N GLY A 76 -5.39 -13.51 15.06
CA GLY A 76 -4.85 -14.75 14.47
C GLY A 76 -3.92 -14.46 13.29
N ILE A 77 -3.42 -15.52 12.66
CA ILE A 77 -2.45 -15.43 11.57
C ILE A 77 -2.85 -14.42 10.48
N PRO A 78 -4.10 -14.40 9.96
CA PRO A 78 -4.50 -13.42 8.94
C PRO A 78 -4.42 -11.96 9.42
N TYR A 79 -4.74 -11.70 10.68
CA TYR A 79 -4.62 -10.37 11.28
C TYR A 79 -3.16 -9.90 11.26
N TYR A 80 -2.23 -10.71 11.75
CA TYR A 80 -0.82 -10.37 11.77
C TYR A 80 -0.22 -10.25 10.37
N GLN A 81 -0.65 -11.11 9.43
CA GLN A 81 -0.28 -10.97 8.02
C GLN A 81 -0.72 -9.63 7.42
N SER A 82 -1.95 -9.19 7.70
CA SER A 82 -2.44 -7.91 7.20
C SER A 82 -1.65 -6.72 7.76
N GLN A 83 -1.27 -6.78 9.05
CA GLN A 83 -0.43 -5.77 9.68
C GLN A 83 0.98 -5.70 9.05
N ILE A 84 1.59 -6.86 8.83
CA ILE A 84 2.91 -6.93 8.16
C ILE A 84 2.81 -6.40 6.73
N ASN A 85 1.78 -6.74 5.99
CA ASN A 85 1.59 -6.28 4.62
C ASN A 85 1.39 -4.76 4.54
N GLU A 86 0.62 -4.17 5.48
CA GLU A 86 0.47 -2.72 5.58
C GLU A 86 1.81 -2.05 5.91
N PHE A 87 2.57 -2.63 6.84
CA PHE A 87 3.92 -2.17 7.16
C PHE A 87 4.85 -2.20 5.94
N VAL A 88 4.89 -3.34 5.22
CA VAL A 88 5.73 -3.50 4.02
C VAL A 88 5.38 -2.46 2.97
N ARG A 89 4.09 -2.25 2.67
CA ARG A 89 3.66 -1.22 1.70
C ARG A 89 4.10 0.18 2.10
N SER A 90 3.88 0.54 3.37
CA SER A 90 4.27 1.87 3.87
C SER A 90 5.78 2.07 3.81
N PHE A 91 6.55 1.06 4.21
CA PHE A 91 8.02 1.11 4.15
C PHE A 91 8.52 1.20 2.70
N VAL A 92 8.03 0.34 1.81
CA VAL A 92 8.42 0.30 0.39
C VAL A 92 8.11 1.63 -0.29
N GLN A 93 6.95 2.21 -0.02
CA GLN A 93 6.62 3.52 -0.55
C GLN A 93 7.57 4.60 -0.03
N ALA A 94 7.74 4.71 1.29
CA ALA A 94 8.59 5.73 1.89
C ALA A 94 10.04 5.62 1.40
N PHE A 95 10.55 4.39 1.26
CA PHE A 95 11.88 4.14 0.71
C PHE A 95 11.98 4.57 -0.75
N ASN A 96 11.05 4.13 -1.59
CA ASN A 96 11.02 4.47 -3.00
C ASN A 96 10.86 5.97 -3.24
N ASP A 97 10.02 6.65 -2.44
CA ASP A 97 9.84 8.10 -2.54
C ASP A 97 11.14 8.88 -2.25
N ILE A 98 11.96 8.40 -1.31
CA ILE A 98 13.27 8.97 -1.05
C ILE A 98 14.23 8.66 -2.22
N GLU A 99 14.32 7.39 -2.62
CA GLU A 99 15.23 6.91 -3.66
C GLU A 99 15.01 7.61 -5.00
N LYS A 100 13.74 7.81 -5.39
CA LYS A 100 13.35 8.52 -6.62
C LYS A 100 13.74 9.99 -6.68
N THR A 101 14.06 10.61 -5.53
CA THR A 101 14.59 11.99 -5.51
C THR A 101 16.05 12.07 -5.90
N GLY A 102 16.72 10.93 -6.06
CA GLY A 102 18.15 10.85 -6.37
C GLY A 102 18.46 10.49 -7.81
N VAL A 103 19.75 10.37 -8.08
CA VAL A 103 20.29 9.95 -9.38
C VAL A 103 21.27 8.79 -9.20
N ASP A 104 21.39 7.94 -10.21
CA ASP A 104 22.42 6.90 -10.26
C ASP A 104 23.82 7.47 -10.55
N LEU A 105 24.85 6.65 -10.51
CA LEU A 105 26.22 7.04 -10.80
C LEU A 105 26.41 7.57 -12.24
N LYS A 106 25.47 7.29 -13.14
CA LYS A 106 25.45 7.77 -14.54
C LYS A 106 24.62 9.04 -14.70
N LYS A 107 24.11 9.62 -13.59
CA LYS A 107 23.21 10.79 -13.54
C LYS A 107 21.82 10.56 -14.14
N ASN A 108 21.38 9.32 -14.22
CA ASN A 108 19.99 9.04 -14.60
C ASN A 108 19.07 9.16 -13.38
N PRO A 109 17.83 9.65 -13.56
CA PRO A 109 16.83 9.64 -12.50
C PRO A 109 16.57 8.21 -12.01
N MET A 110 16.41 8.06 -10.70
CA MET A 110 16.09 6.78 -10.08
C MET A 110 14.60 6.46 -10.23
N GLY A 111 14.31 5.16 -10.38
CA GLY A 111 12.97 4.60 -10.26
C GLY A 111 12.76 3.91 -8.91
N ALA A 112 11.71 3.08 -8.82
CA ALA A 112 11.44 2.30 -7.63
C ALA A 112 12.55 1.28 -7.37
N PHE A 113 13.09 1.29 -6.15
CA PHE A 113 14.07 0.29 -5.69
C PHE A 113 13.38 -1.01 -5.27
N PHE A 114 12.30 -0.90 -4.49
CA PHE A 114 11.47 -2.03 -4.12
C PHE A 114 10.25 -2.14 -5.03
N VAL A 115 9.91 -3.36 -5.41
CA VAL A 115 8.78 -3.72 -6.28
C VAL A 115 8.10 -4.98 -5.74
N GLY A 116 6.89 -5.28 -6.21
CA GLY A 116 6.28 -6.59 -6.07
C GLY A 116 6.76 -7.54 -7.17
N LYS A 117 6.71 -8.84 -6.92
CA LYS A 117 6.91 -9.87 -7.95
C LYS A 117 5.73 -10.82 -7.98
N THR A 118 5.25 -11.11 -9.18
CA THR A 118 4.29 -12.18 -9.42
C THR A 118 4.93 -13.56 -9.22
N ALA A 119 4.13 -14.60 -9.11
CA ALA A 119 4.61 -15.99 -9.07
C ALA A 119 5.45 -16.37 -10.31
N MET A 120 5.26 -15.70 -11.44
CA MET A 120 6.05 -15.87 -12.67
C MET A 120 7.31 -14.99 -12.71
N GLY A 121 7.59 -14.23 -11.64
CA GLY A 121 8.78 -13.39 -11.53
C GLY A 121 8.68 -12.04 -12.23
N THR A 122 7.52 -11.66 -12.78
CA THR A 122 7.30 -10.33 -13.37
C THR A 122 7.19 -9.30 -12.26
N SER A 123 7.91 -8.19 -12.39
CA SER A 123 7.84 -7.08 -11.44
C SER A 123 6.60 -6.21 -11.68
N PHE A 124 6.01 -5.71 -10.60
CA PHE A 124 4.88 -4.78 -10.62
C PHE A 124 4.96 -3.76 -9.47
N GLY A 125 4.12 -2.74 -9.51
CA GLY A 125 4.05 -1.70 -8.48
C GLY A 125 5.16 -0.65 -8.61
N GLY A 126 5.24 0.27 -7.65
CA GLY A 126 6.24 1.34 -7.67
C GLY A 126 6.08 2.30 -8.84
N ASP A 127 6.86 2.11 -9.91
CA ASP A 127 6.85 2.99 -11.09
C ASP A 127 5.50 3.00 -11.81
N ASP A 128 4.77 1.89 -11.84
CA ASP A 128 3.44 1.80 -12.44
C ASP A 128 2.42 2.62 -11.65
N TRP A 129 2.54 2.63 -10.34
CA TRP A 129 1.74 3.49 -9.48
C TRP A 129 1.98 4.97 -9.78
N ASP A 130 3.23 5.39 -9.85
CA ASP A 130 3.61 6.76 -10.16
C ASP A 130 3.11 7.18 -11.55
N ALA A 131 3.17 6.28 -12.52
CA ALA A 131 2.64 6.52 -13.86
C ALA A 131 1.11 6.75 -13.83
N LYS A 132 0.36 5.95 -13.05
CA LYS A 132 -1.09 6.16 -12.86
C LYS A 132 -1.39 7.52 -12.22
N VAL A 133 -0.65 7.89 -11.17
CA VAL A 133 -0.81 9.19 -10.50
C VAL A 133 -0.47 10.34 -11.44
N ALA A 134 0.62 10.24 -12.19
CA ALA A 134 1.03 11.26 -13.16
C ALA A 134 0.01 11.42 -14.30
N ALA A 135 -0.53 10.31 -14.82
CA ALA A 135 -1.56 10.32 -15.84
C ALA A 135 -2.85 11.01 -15.34
N ALA A 136 -3.28 10.70 -14.10
CA ALA A 136 -4.46 11.31 -13.52
C ALA A 136 -4.28 12.82 -13.29
N LYS A 137 -3.10 13.27 -12.86
CA LYS A 137 -2.76 14.71 -12.74
C LYS A 137 -2.83 15.42 -14.09
N LYS A 138 -2.28 14.81 -15.14
CA LYS A 138 -2.32 15.35 -16.50
C LYS A 138 -3.75 15.49 -17.03
N GLU A 139 -4.62 14.51 -16.76
CA GLU A 139 -6.04 14.61 -17.12
C GLU A 139 -6.73 15.79 -16.42
N LYS A 140 -6.40 16.06 -15.15
CA LYS A 140 -6.88 17.23 -14.43
C LYS A 140 -6.42 18.54 -15.07
N GLU A 141 -5.15 18.64 -15.47
CA GLU A 141 -4.60 19.80 -16.18
C GLU A 141 -5.32 20.05 -17.51
N ASN A 142 -5.79 18.99 -18.17
CA ASN A 142 -6.60 19.05 -19.37
C ASN A 142 -8.10 19.36 -19.13
N GLY A 143 -8.47 19.73 -17.89
CA GLY A 143 -9.85 20.08 -17.51
C GLY A 143 -10.77 18.90 -17.25
N ARG A 144 -10.22 17.67 -17.12
CA ARG A 144 -10.96 16.47 -16.74
C ARG A 144 -10.93 16.25 -15.22
N THR A 145 -11.83 15.42 -14.71
CA THR A 145 -11.86 15.09 -13.28
C THR A 145 -10.61 14.28 -12.91
N TYR A 146 -9.89 14.71 -11.88
CA TYR A 146 -8.80 13.92 -11.30
C TYR A 146 -9.35 12.63 -10.71
N GLY A 147 -8.76 11.52 -11.05
CA GLY A 147 -9.07 10.24 -10.43
C GLY A 147 -8.60 9.05 -11.23
N PHE A 148 -8.43 7.94 -10.53
CA PHE A 148 -8.13 6.63 -11.10
C PHE A 148 -8.69 5.54 -10.20
N THR A 149 -8.80 4.32 -10.76
CA THR A 149 -9.28 3.15 -10.04
C THR A 149 -8.12 2.26 -9.64
N ILE A 150 -8.18 1.73 -8.42
CA ILE A 150 -7.31 0.66 -7.93
C ILE A 150 -8.17 -0.57 -7.74
N SER A 151 -7.76 -1.70 -8.29
CA SER A 151 -8.40 -2.99 -8.06
C SER A 151 -7.56 -3.86 -7.13
N SER A 152 -8.23 -4.59 -6.23
CA SER A 152 -7.57 -5.60 -5.39
C SER A 152 -7.03 -6.80 -6.18
N LYS A 153 -7.48 -6.97 -7.44
CA LYS A 153 -7.08 -8.08 -8.33
C LYS A 153 -6.03 -7.69 -9.36
N GLU A 154 -5.65 -6.42 -9.46
CA GLU A 154 -4.62 -5.97 -10.37
C GLU A 154 -3.24 -6.00 -9.70
N ASP A 155 -2.19 -6.27 -10.48
CA ASP A 155 -0.80 -6.15 -10.05
C ASP A 155 -0.43 -4.67 -9.85
N SER A 156 -0.95 -4.08 -8.80
CA SER A 156 -0.74 -2.69 -8.42
C SER A 156 0.22 -2.58 -7.23
N TYR A 157 0.71 -1.38 -7.00
CA TYR A 157 1.53 -1.09 -5.81
C TYR A 157 0.86 -1.55 -4.50
N TYR A 158 -0.46 -1.46 -4.42
CA TYR A 158 -1.24 -1.89 -3.27
C TYR A 158 -1.10 -3.40 -2.97
N ASN A 159 -0.84 -4.22 -3.99
CA ASN A 159 -0.70 -5.67 -3.87
C ASN A 159 0.72 -6.11 -3.47
N ILE A 160 1.62 -5.19 -3.15
CA ILE A 160 2.92 -5.52 -2.56
C ILE A 160 2.68 -6.01 -1.12
N THR A 161 3.18 -7.21 -0.84
CA THR A 161 3.05 -7.90 0.44
C THR A 161 4.41 -8.36 0.94
N ALA A 162 4.49 -8.83 2.18
CA ALA A 162 5.71 -9.42 2.73
C ALA A 162 6.19 -10.65 1.96
N ASP A 163 5.29 -11.37 1.30
CA ASP A 163 5.60 -12.58 0.52
C ASP A 163 6.18 -12.26 -0.87
N ASN A 164 5.78 -11.13 -1.47
CA ASN A 164 6.12 -10.82 -2.86
C ASN A 164 7.02 -9.59 -3.04
N VAL A 165 7.36 -8.87 -1.97
CA VAL A 165 8.27 -7.74 -2.04
C VAL A 165 9.67 -8.18 -2.50
N ALA A 166 10.26 -7.43 -3.41
CA ALA A 166 11.57 -7.74 -3.97
C ALA A 166 12.32 -6.47 -4.36
N VAL A 167 13.63 -6.60 -4.52
CA VAL A 167 14.46 -5.56 -5.13
C VAL A 167 14.23 -5.55 -6.65
N ASN A 168 14.16 -4.35 -7.21
CA ASN A 168 14.04 -4.16 -8.66
C ASN A 168 15.17 -4.88 -9.41
N SER A 169 14.83 -5.56 -10.49
CA SER A 169 15.81 -6.30 -11.30
C SER A 169 16.92 -5.42 -11.88
N LYS A 170 16.66 -4.14 -12.14
CA LYS A 170 17.68 -3.19 -12.58
C LYS A 170 18.78 -3.01 -11.53
N SER A 171 18.42 -2.85 -10.26
CA SER A 171 19.38 -2.71 -9.15
C SER A 171 20.14 -4.01 -8.87
N LEU A 172 19.52 -5.17 -9.13
CA LEU A 172 20.21 -6.47 -9.00
C LEU A 172 21.22 -6.73 -10.13
N GLN A 173 20.96 -6.22 -11.34
CA GLN A 173 21.84 -6.38 -12.51
C GLN A 173 22.96 -5.35 -12.54
N ASP A 174 22.69 -4.14 -12.08
CA ASP A 174 23.66 -3.04 -12.03
C ASP A 174 23.63 -2.38 -10.64
N PRO A 175 24.56 -2.73 -9.74
CA PRO A 175 24.63 -2.12 -8.41
C PRO A 175 24.82 -0.61 -8.42
N SER A 176 25.27 -0.02 -9.55
CA SER A 176 25.32 1.42 -9.71
C SER A 176 23.95 2.09 -9.82
N TYR A 177 22.90 1.28 -10.06
CA TYR A 177 21.50 1.70 -10.05
C TYR A 177 20.97 1.73 -8.61
N PHE A 178 21.55 2.59 -7.80
CA PHE A 178 21.18 2.92 -6.44
C PHE A 178 21.60 4.37 -6.18
N SER A 179 20.70 5.15 -5.57
CA SER A 179 21.00 6.56 -5.31
C SER A 179 21.60 6.75 -3.91
N THR A 180 22.67 7.50 -3.85
CA THR A 180 23.22 8.00 -2.58
C THR A 180 23.07 9.51 -2.44
N ALA A 181 22.79 10.20 -3.54
CA ALA A 181 22.72 11.64 -3.61
C ALA A 181 21.63 12.13 -4.57
N THR A 182 21.08 13.31 -4.30
CA THR A 182 20.14 14.00 -5.20
C THR A 182 20.83 14.54 -6.46
N GLU A 183 22.12 14.85 -6.38
CA GLU A 183 22.93 15.36 -7.49
C GLU A 183 24.35 14.81 -7.42
N MET A 184 24.88 14.42 -8.57
CA MET A 184 26.28 14.09 -8.74
C MET A 184 27.07 15.34 -9.14
N ASN A 185 27.66 16.05 -8.17
CA ASN A 185 28.52 17.19 -8.41
C ASN A 185 29.99 16.79 -8.39
N ASN A 186 30.67 16.95 -9.50
CA ASN A 186 32.16 17.10 -9.72
C ASN A 186 33.07 16.50 -8.63
N GLY A 187 32.83 15.28 -8.15
CA GLY A 187 33.73 14.57 -7.24
C GLY A 187 33.45 14.76 -5.73
N GLU A 188 32.55 15.61 -5.32
CA GLU A 188 32.06 15.63 -3.93
C GLU A 188 30.89 14.65 -3.78
N ALA A 189 31.11 13.60 -3.00
CA ALA A 189 30.04 12.66 -2.64
C ALA A 189 29.09 13.35 -1.65
N LYS A 190 27.92 13.73 -2.13
CA LYS A 190 26.79 14.03 -1.25
C LYS A 190 26.12 12.72 -0.88
N TYR A 191 25.85 12.53 0.41
CA TYR A 191 25.17 11.33 0.92
C TYR A 191 23.77 11.66 1.44
N ASP A 192 23.14 12.70 0.90
CA ASP A 192 21.86 13.22 1.38
C ASP A 192 20.70 12.22 1.22
N ILE A 193 20.73 11.36 0.21
CA ILE A 193 19.78 10.26 0.07
C ILE A 193 20.05 9.18 1.13
N ALA A 194 21.30 8.77 1.30
CA ALA A 194 21.66 7.79 2.33
C ALA A 194 21.29 8.27 3.74
N GLU A 195 21.51 9.55 4.04
CA GLU A 195 21.09 10.16 5.31
C GLU A 195 19.57 10.14 5.51
N LYS A 196 18.79 10.47 4.46
CA LYS A 196 17.33 10.37 4.51
C LYS A 196 16.86 8.94 4.74
N LEU A 197 17.47 7.94 4.08
CA LEU A 197 17.15 6.53 4.28
C LEU A 197 17.50 6.06 5.70
N LEU A 198 18.61 6.51 6.27
CA LEU A 198 18.96 6.23 7.67
C LEU A 198 17.95 6.84 8.65
N THR A 199 17.43 8.02 8.36
CA THR A 199 16.43 8.67 9.22
C THR A 199 15.07 7.99 9.12
N LEU A 200 14.77 7.32 8.01
CA LEU A 200 13.51 6.61 7.79
C LEU A 200 13.23 5.55 8.87
N GLN A 201 14.26 4.86 9.36
CA GLN A 201 14.15 3.88 10.45
C GLN A 201 13.55 4.49 11.73
N LYS A 202 13.79 5.78 11.97
CA LYS A 202 13.38 6.50 13.17
C LYS A 202 12.17 7.41 12.94
N ASP A 203 11.60 7.42 11.74
CA ASP A 203 10.44 8.25 11.44
C ASP A 203 9.21 7.74 12.16
N VAL A 204 8.82 8.41 13.22
CA VAL A 204 7.66 8.11 14.06
C VAL A 204 6.31 8.28 13.35
N LYS A 205 6.29 8.87 12.15
CA LYS A 205 5.07 9.05 11.36
C LYS A 205 4.87 7.99 10.29
N MET A 206 5.83 7.09 10.15
CA MET A 206 5.82 6.12 9.07
C MET A 206 4.67 5.12 9.20
N PHE A 207 4.32 4.71 10.44
CA PHE A 207 3.29 3.72 10.66
C PHE A 207 2.43 4.04 11.88
N ARG A 208 1.19 4.50 11.67
CA ARG A 208 0.19 4.78 12.73
C ARG A 208 0.71 5.62 13.91
N GLY A 209 1.74 6.41 13.72
CA GLY A 209 2.38 7.21 14.77
C GLY A 209 3.61 6.57 15.42
N ASP A 210 3.98 5.35 15.00
CA ASP A 210 5.15 4.63 15.48
C ASP A 210 6.28 4.61 14.46
N SER A 211 7.52 4.42 14.94
CA SER A 211 8.65 4.09 14.09
C SER A 211 8.54 2.64 13.60
N ALA A 212 9.28 2.31 12.53
CA ALA A 212 9.35 0.95 12.01
C ALA A 212 9.77 -0.09 13.07
N GLU A 213 10.78 0.27 13.87
CA GLU A 213 11.30 -0.57 14.96
C GLU A 213 10.23 -0.82 16.03
N SER A 214 9.64 0.26 16.56
CA SER A 214 8.60 0.18 17.62
C SER A 214 7.39 -0.62 17.17
N PHE A 215 6.96 -0.44 15.93
CA PHE A 215 5.84 -1.22 15.37
C PHE A 215 6.15 -2.72 15.32
N LEU A 216 7.32 -3.10 14.82
CA LEU A 216 7.72 -4.52 14.72
C LEU A 216 7.89 -5.16 16.11
N GLU A 217 8.44 -4.43 17.09
CA GLU A 217 8.54 -4.91 18.48
C GLU A 217 7.15 -5.12 19.10
N THR A 218 6.23 -4.19 18.89
CA THR A 218 4.84 -4.31 19.37
C THR A 218 4.15 -5.52 18.74
N LEU A 219 4.28 -5.68 17.41
CA LEU A 219 3.70 -6.80 16.68
C LEU A 219 4.24 -8.15 17.20
N LEU A 220 5.55 -8.25 17.44
CA LEU A 220 6.17 -9.46 17.99
C LEU A 220 5.69 -9.76 19.40
N SER A 221 5.55 -8.71 20.23
CA SER A 221 5.02 -8.85 21.59
C SER A 221 3.58 -9.36 21.59
N ASP A 222 2.72 -8.80 20.72
CA ASP A 222 1.32 -9.21 20.61
C ASP A 222 1.20 -10.67 20.15
N ILE A 223 1.98 -11.09 19.15
CA ILE A 223 2.05 -12.49 18.70
C ILE A 223 2.43 -13.41 19.87
N THR A 224 3.46 -13.04 20.64
CA THR A 224 3.94 -13.84 21.76
C THR A 224 2.86 -14.02 22.82
N VAL A 225 2.19 -12.92 23.20
CA VAL A 225 1.08 -12.95 24.17
C VAL A 225 -0.08 -13.83 23.70
N ASP A 226 -0.41 -13.78 22.41
CA ASP A 226 -1.52 -14.57 21.86
C ASP A 226 -1.18 -16.05 21.77
N VAL A 227 0.07 -16.40 21.44
CA VAL A 227 0.55 -17.78 21.47
C VAL A 227 0.50 -18.34 22.89
N ASP A 228 0.93 -17.58 23.89
CA ASP A 228 0.91 -18.01 25.29
C ASP A 228 -0.53 -18.22 25.82
N LYS A 229 -1.51 -17.46 25.33
CA LYS A 229 -2.92 -17.65 25.71
C LYS A 229 -3.58 -18.87 25.07
N THR A 230 -3.02 -19.37 23.96
CA THR A 230 -3.58 -20.51 23.22
C THR A 230 -2.99 -21.84 23.63
N ASN A 231 -1.91 -21.87 24.41
CA ASN A 231 -1.28 -23.04 25.03
C ASN A 231 -1.80 -23.26 26.45
#